data_b68267c1ea44c4c4bdbdd66f1c4d878c
#
_entry.id   b68267c1ea44c4c4bdbdd66f1c4d878c
#
_cell.length_a   1.000
_cell.length_b   1.000
_cell.length_c   1.000
_cell.angle_alpha   90.00
_cell.angle_beta   90.00
_cell.angle_gamma   90.00
#
_symmetry.space_group_name_H-M   'P 1'
#
loop_
_entity.id
_entity.type
_entity.pdbx_description
1 polymer ?
#
loop_
_entity_poly.entity_id
_entity_poly.type
_entity_poly.pdbx_seq_one_letter_code
_entity_poly.pdbx_strand_id
1 'polypeptide(L)'
;SYDKESKGFDEKDEKLINFLLREGHTSPFRHAAMTFEIYAPLMVARQWWKYAVASTHVDDQNGWNESSRRYITEKEEFYVPEYDAWRSKPKNSKQGSGAPILNGGQFTMDLINYISQGEELYQRALSYNIAPELARLFLPAYGMYVRWRWTVSLQGAMTFLEQRLPHDAQVEIQEYAKAIEKLTIQSFPETMRVFNEGLLL
;
A
#
# COMPACT_ATOMS: atom_id res chain seq x y z
N SER A 1 -24.54 9.10 23.13
CA SER A 1 -25.75 8.63 23.82
C SER A 1 -26.30 7.44 23.06
N TYR A 2 -26.43 6.28 23.71
CA TYR A 2 -26.90 5.03 23.12
C TYR A 2 -28.37 5.06 22.64
N ASP A 3 -29.12 6.10 22.99
CA ASP A 3 -30.58 6.16 22.78
C ASP A 3 -31.03 7.22 21.74
N LYS A 4 -30.12 7.80 20.96
CA LYS A 4 -30.52 8.73 19.90
C LYS A 4 -30.42 8.05 18.55
N GLU A 5 -31.57 7.88 17.89
CA GLU A 5 -31.58 7.64 16.43
C GLU A 5 -30.79 8.74 15.74
N SER A 6 -29.82 8.34 14.93
CA SER A 6 -29.07 9.28 14.10
C SER A 6 -29.98 9.90 13.07
N LYS A 7 -30.18 11.21 13.13
CA LYS A 7 -30.95 11.98 12.15
C LYS A 7 -30.12 12.45 10.94
N GLY A 8 -28.92 11.87 10.76
CA GLY A 8 -27.94 12.31 9.81
C GLY A 8 -26.77 13.02 10.50
N PHE A 9 -25.77 13.38 9.74
CA PHE A 9 -24.58 14.10 10.19
C PHE A 9 -24.88 15.60 10.36
N ASP A 10 -24.49 16.18 11.53
CA ASP A 10 -24.71 17.59 11.84
C ASP A 10 -23.42 18.27 12.35
N GLU A 11 -23.48 19.59 12.60
CA GLU A 11 -22.33 20.35 13.15
C GLU A 11 -21.79 19.84 14.48
N LYS A 12 -22.63 19.17 15.28
CA LYS A 12 -22.19 18.60 16.57
C LYS A 12 -21.35 17.36 16.35
N ASP A 13 -21.75 16.56 15.37
CA ASP A 13 -20.99 15.39 14.95
C ASP A 13 -19.62 15.80 14.38
N GLU A 14 -19.59 16.85 13.58
CA GLU A 14 -18.35 17.42 13.07
C GLU A 14 -17.42 17.90 14.18
N LYS A 15 -17.95 18.68 15.13
CA LYS A 15 -17.21 19.14 16.32
C LYS A 15 -16.69 17.98 17.16
N LEU A 16 -17.49 16.90 17.28
CA LEU A 16 -17.06 15.70 18.00
C LEU A 16 -15.93 14.98 17.26
N ILE A 17 -16.01 14.79 15.96
CA ILE A 17 -14.94 14.17 15.16
C ILE A 17 -13.65 14.98 15.28
N ASN A 18 -13.73 16.31 15.11
CA ASN A 18 -12.60 17.22 15.29
C ASN A 18 -11.94 17.07 16.67
N PHE A 19 -12.76 17.06 17.71
CA PHE A 19 -12.27 16.87 19.08
C PHE A 19 -11.58 15.52 19.25
N LEU A 20 -12.20 14.43 18.78
CA LEU A 20 -11.67 13.08 18.90
C LEU A 20 -10.33 12.91 18.18
N LEU A 21 -10.20 13.45 16.98
CA LEU A 21 -8.96 13.41 16.20
C LEU A 21 -7.86 14.24 16.85
N ARG A 22 -8.16 15.48 17.24
CA ARG A 22 -7.19 16.39 17.87
C ARG A 22 -6.65 15.86 19.19
N GLU A 23 -7.53 15.28 20.04
CA GLU A 23 -7.15 14.75 21.35
C GLU A 23 -6.63 13.30 21.30
N GLY A 24 -6.52 12.71 20.10
CA GLY A 24 -6.03 11.34 19.93
C GLY A 24 -6.97 10.26 20.46
N HIS A 25 -8.26 10.57 20.60
CA HIS A 25 -9.29 9.61 21.04
C HIS A 25 -9.72 8.72 19.87
N THR A 26 -8.86 7.79 19.48
CA THR A 26 -8.98 7.03 18.22
C THR A 26 -9.92 5.83 18.28
N SER A 27 -10.35 5.40 19.47
CA SER A 27 -11.16 4.18 19.62
C SER A 27 -12.44 4.15 18.79
N PRO A 28 -13.22 5.24 18.61
CA PRO A 28 -14.42 5.20 17.77
C PRO A 28 -14.12 4.84 16.31
N PHE A 29 -13.00 5.29 15.75
CA PHE A 29 -12.60 5.03 14.36
C PHE A 29 -12.11 3.59 14.13
N ARG A 30 -11.93 2.80 15.19
CA ARG A 30 -11.54 1.39 15.08
C ARG A 30 -12.74 0.46 14.85
N HIS A 31 -13.97 0.95 15.02
CA HIS A 31 -15.20 0.18 14.82
C HIS A 31 -15.71 0.22 13.38
N ALA A 32 -15.22 1.13 12.56
CA ALA A 32 -15.46 1.15 11.12
C ALA A 32 -14.33 0.37 10.43
N ALA A 33 -14.65 -0.49 9.48
CA ALA A 33 -13.68 -1.30 8.76
C ALA A 33 -13.95 -1.29 7.25
N MET A 34 -12.87 -1.44 6.49
CA MET A 34 -12.87 -1.52 5.02
C MET A 34 -11.98 -2.67 4.58
N THR A 35 -12.29 -3.25 3.42
CA THR A 35 -11.42 -4.22 2.76
C THR A 35 -11.04 -3.68 1.38
N PHE A 36 -9.75 -3.61 1.12
CA PHE A 36 -9.19 -3.22 -0.18
C PHE A 36 -8.59 -4.44 -0.86
N GLU A 37 -8.78 -4.56 -2.17
CA GLU A 37 -7.97 -5.43 -3.00
C GLU A 37 -6.86 -4.60 -3.64
N ILE A 38 -5.61 -5.03 -3.45
CA ILE A 38 -4.43 -4.28 -3.86
C ILE A 38 -3.59 -5.15 -4.78
N TYR A 39 -3.10 -4.53 -5.85
CA TYR A 39 -2.15 -5.11 -6.78
C TYR A 39 -0.96 -4.17 -6.91
N ALA A 40 0.18 -4.56 -6.37
CA ALA A 40 1.35 -3.69 -6.27
C ALA A 40 2.65 -4.49 -6.30
N PRO A 41 3.78 -3.86 -6.69
CA PRO A 41 5.08 -4.50 -6.62
C PRO A 41 5.44 -4.87 -5.17
N LEU A 42 6.17 -5.96 -4.99
CA LEU A 42 6.57 -6.45 -3.68
C LEU A 42 7.31 -5.38 -2.84
N MET A 43 8.10 -4.50 -3.46
CA MET A 43 8.78 -3.41 -2.75
C MET A 43 7.80 -2.43 -2.07
N VAL A 44 6.61 -2.25 -2.62
CA VAL A 44 5.51 -1.47 -2.02
C VAL A 44 4.81 -2.31 -0.95
N ALA A 45 4.47 -3.57 -1.26
CA ALA A 45 3.81 -4.49 -0.34
C ALA A 45 4.58 -4.63 0.97
N ARG A 46 5.91 -4.74 0.93
CA ARG A 46 6.75 -4.86 2.13
C ARG A 46 6.66 -3.67 3.08
N GLN A 47 6.47 -2.47 2.57
CA GLN A 47 6.22 -1.29 3.39
C GLN A 47 4.80 -1.28 3.97
N TRP A 48 3.87 -1.92 3.28
CA TRP A 48 2.47 -1.98 3.67
C TRP A 48 2.21 -3.02 4.77
N TRP A 49 2.95 -4.10 4.81
CA TRP A 49 2.76 -5.21 5.77
C TRP A 49 2.77 -4.78 7.23
N LYS A 50 3.51 -3.75 7.59
CA LYS A 50 3.52 -3.22 8.96
C LYS A 50 2.15 -2.67 9.41
N TYR A 51 1.25 -2.35 8.48
CA TYR A 51 -0.11 -1.92 8.77
C TYR A 51 -1.11 -3.08 8.92
N ALA A 52 -0.69 -4.31 8.74
CA ALA A 52 -1.49 -5.48 9.04
C ALA A 52 -1.84 -5.58 10.53
N VAL A 53 -0.96 -5.06 11.41
CA VAL A 53 -1.20 -5.00 12.86
C VAL A 53 -2.39 -4.11 13.23
N ALA A 54 -2.68 -3.07 12.44
CA ALA A 54 -3.82 -2.19 12.62
C ALA A 54 -5.09 -2.69 11.90
N SER A 55 -5.01 -3.87 11.31
CA SER A 55 -6.11 -4.49 10.61
C SER A 55 -7.10 -5.09 11.59
N THR A 56 -8.34 -5.23 11.16
CA THR A 56 -9.37 -5.84 11.96
C THR A 56 -9.14 -7.34 12.13
N HIS A 57 -9.73 -7.90 13.18
CA HIS A 57 -9.39 -9.18 13.72
C HIS A 57 -10.57 -9.81 14.39
N VAL A 58 -11.66 -9.81 13.69
CA VAL A 58 -12.91 -10.40 14.14
C VAL A 58 -12.77 -11.91 14.34
N ASP A 59 -11.93 -12.51 13.49
CA ASP A 59 -11.60 -13.94 13.60
C ASP A 59 -10.09 -14.05 13.55
N ASP A 60 -9.38 -14.82 14.13
CA ASP A 60 -7.92 -15.02 14.11
C ASP A 60 -7.26 -14.96 12.72
N GLN A 61 -7.99 -14.46 11.75
CA GLN A 61 -7.55 -14.21 10.39
C GLN A 61 -6.79 -12.89 10.31
N ASN A 62 -5.63 -12.95 9.72
CA ASN A 62 -4.87 -11.75 9.41
C ASN A 62 -5.69 -10.83 8.49
N GLY A 63 -5.71 -9.55 8.78
CA GLY A 63 -6.26 -8.54 7.87
C GLY A 63 -5.54 -8.46 6.52
N TRP A 64 -4.64 -9.41 6.26
CA TRP A 64 -3.83 -9.56 5.06
C TRP A 64 -4.00 -10.97 4.50
N ASN A 65 -4.51 -11.07 3.28
CA ASN A 65 -4.67 -12.32 2.58
C ASN A 65 -4.04 -12.19 1.18
N GLU A 66 -2.88 -12.80 0.99
CA GLU A 66 -2.13 -12.75 -0.25
C GLU A 66 -2.53 -13.89 -1.18
N SER A 67 -2.72 -13.56 -2.47
CA SER A 67 -2.93 -14.54 -3.54
C SER A 67 -1.65 -15.34 -3.76
N SER A 68 -1.70 -16.63 -3.44
CA SER A 68 -0.54 -17.51 -3.58
C SER A 68 -0.34 -17.94 -5.03
N ARG A 69 0.78 -17.55 -5.63
CA ARG A 69 1.19 -17.99 -6.97
C ARG A 69 1.48 -19.49 -7.11
N ARG A 70 1.46 -20.24 -6.02
CA ARG A 70 1.57 -21.70 -6.06
C ARG A 70 0.36 -22.38 -6.72
N TYR A 71 -0.77 -21.68 -6.76
CA TYR A 71 -2.05 -22.18 -7.24
C TYR A 71 -2.63 -21.38 -8.42
N ILE A 72 -2.03 -20.26 -8.78
CA ILE A 72 -2.51 -19.36 -9.82
C ILE A 72 -1.48 -19.28 -10.93
N THR A 73 -1.91 -19.54 -12.17
CA THR A 73 -1.11 -19.47 -13.40
C THR A 73 -1.20 -18.09 -14.06
N GLU A 74 -1.32 -17.01 -13.29
CA GLU A 74 -1.21 -15.67 -13.85
C GLU A 74 0.22 -15.43 -14.32
N LYS A 75 0.36 -14.78 -15.48
CA LYS A 75 1.66 -14.33 -15.99
C LYS A 75 2.30 -13.39 -14.98
N GLU A 76 3.59 -13.56 -14.74
CA GLU A 76 4.36 -12.66 -13.88
C GLU A 76 4.41 -11.27 -14.51
N GLU A 77 4.05 -10.26 -13.71
CA GLU A 77 4.21 -8.86 -14.09
C GLU A 77 5.24 -8.22 -13.16
N PHE A 78 6.05 -7.32 -13.75
CA PHE A 78 7.11 -6.64 -13.03
C PHE A 78 6.99 -5.13 -13.18
N TYR A 79 7.21 -4.42 -12.09
CA TYR A 79 7.38 -2.98 -12.11
C TYR A 79 8.72 -2.64 -12.73
N VAL A 80 8.66 -1.91 -13.82
CA VAL A 80 9.83 -1.38 -14.52
C VAL A 80 9.70 0.15 -14.48
N PRO A 81 10.59 0.85 -13.75
CA PRO A 81 10.59 2.31 -13.75
C PRO A 81 10.81 2.86 -15.15
N GLU A 82 10.06 3.89 -15.52
CA GLU A 82 10.34 4.69 -16.73
C GLU A 82 11.74 5.32 -16.64
N TYR A 83 12.30 5.72 -17.75
CA TYR A 83 13.67 6.25 -17.84
C TYR A 83 13.92 7.47 -16.95
N ASP A 84 12.90 8.28 -16.68
CA ASP A 84 12.95 9.47 -15.83
C ASP A 84 12.50 9.21 -14.38
N ALA A 85 12.02 7.99 -14.09
CA ALA A 85 11.56 7.60 -12.76
C ALA A 85 12.71 7.14 -11.83
N TRP A 86 13.92 6.95 -12.36
CA TRP A 86 15.10 6.63 -11.56
C TRP A 86 15.59 7.86 -10.82
N ARG A 87 15.63 7.79 -9.49
CA ARG A 87 15.91 8.93 -8.61
C ARG A 87 17.20 8.72 -7.82
N SER A 88 17.90 9.80 -7.60
CA SER A 88 19.11 9.81 -6.78
C SER A 88 18.79 9.57 -5.30
N LYS A 89 19.81 9.24 -4.52
CA LYS A 89 19.72 9.23 -3.06
C LYS A 89 19.42 10.63 -2.54
N PRO A 90 18.54 10.79 -1.54
CA PRO A 90 18.27 12.11 -0.94
C PRO A 90 19.51 12.65 -0.22
N LYS A 91 19.72 13.97 -0.26
CA LYS A 91 20.91 14.62 0.32
C LYS A 91 20.88 14.63 1.85
N ASN A 92 19.71 14.93 2.44
CA ASN A 92 19.59 15.25 3.86
C ASN A 92 18.58 14.33 4.60
N SER A 93 18.10 13.25 3.99
CA SER A 93 17.14 12.35 4.58
C SER A 93 17.58 10.90 4.39
N LYS A 94 17.17 10.04 5.33
CA LYS A 94 17.29 8.59 5.18
C LYS A 94 16.10 7.98 4.43
N GLN A 95 15.04 8.76 4.22
CA GLN A 95 13.80 8.36 3.58
C GLN A 95 13.56 9.19 2.32
N GLY A 96 12.71 8.67 1.43
CA GLY A 96 12.42 9.30 0.16
C GLY A 96 13.52 9.15 -0.87
N SER A 97 13.44 9.95 -1.93
CA SER A 97 14.40 9.98 -3.02
C SER A 97 14.67 11.42 -3.47
N GLY A 98 15.82 11.61 -4.10
CA GLY A 98 16.22 12.91 -4.67
C GLY A 98 15.67 13.11 -6.08
N ALA A 99 16.32 13.99 -6.85
CA ALA A 99 15.95 14.29 -8.23
C ALA A 99 16.20 13.10 -9.16
N PRO A 100 15.50 13.04 -10.31
CA PRO A 100 15.79 12.07 -11.36
C PRO A 100 17.27 12.09 -11.79
N ILE A 101 17.80 10.93 -12.19
CA ILE A 101 19.18 10.80 -12.68
C ILE A 101 19.22 10.86 -14.22
N LEU A 102 20.32 11.34 -14.78
CA LEU A 102 20.45 11.54 -16.23
C LEU A 102 20.48 10.23 -17.05
N ASN A 103 20.97 9.14 -16.47
CA ASN A 103 21.15 7.86 -17.18
C ASN A 103 20.08 6.82 -16.81
N GLY A 104 18.87 7.25 -16.40
CA GLY A 104 17.80 6.35 -15.98
C GLY A 104 17.43 5.31 -17.02
N GLY A 105 17.44 5.67 -18.30
CA GLY A 105 17.13 4.74 -19.40
C GLY A 105 18.03 3.51 -19.46
N GLN A 106 19.33 3.64 -19.14
CA GLN A 106 20.22 2.49 -19.09
C GLN A 106 19.79 1.51 -17.99
N PHE A 107 19.44 2.02 -16.80
CA PHE A 107 18.97 1.17 -15.71
C PHE A 107 17.63 0.51 -16.01
N THR A 108 16.73 1.19 -16.73
CA THR A 108 15.49 0.57 -17.23
C THR A 108 15.81 -0.63 -18.13
N MET A 109 16.71 -0.47 -19.09
CA MET A 109 17.11 -1.56 -20.00
C MET A 109 17.82 -2.70 -19.27
N ASP A 110 18.71 -2.37 -18.32
CA ASP A 110 19.41 -3.37 -17.51
C ASP A 110 18.42 -4.18 -16.67
N LEU A 111 17.40 -3.52 -16.10
CA LEU A 111 16.34 -4.19 -15.34
C LEU A 111 15.48 -5.10 -16.24
N ILE A 112 15.10 -4.65 -17.43
CA ILE A 112 14.35 -5.46 -18.40
C ILE A 112 15.14 -6.73 -18.77
N ASN A 113 16.42 -6.59 -19.06
CA ASN A 113 17.30 -7.71 -19.38
C ASN A 113 17.41 -8.69 -18.19
N TYR A 114 17.54 -8.18 -16.98
CA TYR A 114 17.60 -8.99 -15.76
C TYR A 114 16.29 -9.77 -15.53
N ILE A 115 15.13 -9.13 -15.73
CA ILE A 115 13.82 -9.77 -15.64
C ILE A 115 13.74 -10.90 -16.67
N SER A 116 14.07 -10.64 -17.93
CA SER A 116 14.03 -11.65 -19.01
C SER A 116 14.90 -12.87 -18.69
N GLN A 117 16.13 -12.65 -18.22
CA GLN A 117 17.02 -13.74 -17.80
C GLN A 117 16.44 -14.53 -16.61
N GLY A 118 15.83 -13.84 -15.65
CA GLY A 118 15.16 -14.48 -14.51
C GLY A 118 13.99 -15.36 -14.93
N GLU A 119 13.14 -14.87 -15.83
CA GLU A 119 12.03 -15.63 -16.38
C GLU A 119 12.49 -16.86 -17.17
N GLU A 120 13.54 -16.75 -17.99
CA GLU A 120 14.14 -17.89 -18.70
C GLU A 120 14.64 -18.97 -17.74
N LEU A 121 15.33 -18.57 -16.68
CA LEU A 121 15.82 -19.49 -15.65
C LEU A 121 14.68 -20.14 -14.88
N TYR A 122 13.64 -19.38 -14.57
CA TYR A 122 12.43 -19.89 -13.93
C TYR A 122 11.75 -20.96 -14.77
N GLN A 123 11.48 -20.68 -16.05
CA GLN A 123 10.88 -21.64 -16.96
C GLN A 123 11.76 -22.88 -17.18
N ARG A 124 13.07 -22.70 -17.27
CA ARG A 124 14.01 -23.82 -17.31
C ARG A 124 13.93 -24.70 -16.06
N ALA A 125 13.87 -24.08 -14.87
CA ALA A 125 13.74 -24.82 -13.63
C ALA A 125 12.44 -25.65 -13.60
N LEU A 126 11.32 -25.07 -14.03
CA LEU A 126 10.05 -25.79 -14.15
C LEU A 126 10.13 -26.97 -15.14
N SER A 127 10.81 -26.79 -16.28
CA SER A 127 11.00 -27.86 -17.29
C SER A 127 11.82 -29.06 -16.74
N TYR A 128 12.67 -28.80 -15.74
CA TYR A 128 13.39 -29.86 -14.99
C TYR A 128 12.58 -30.41 -13.80
N ASN A 129 11.29 -30.13 -13.75
CA ASN A 129 10.38 -30.56 -12.69
C ASN A 129 10.78 -30.08 -11.28
N ILE A 130 11.44 -28.91 -11.20
CA ILE A 130 11.70 -28.24 -9.92
C ILE A 130 10.37 -27.66 -9.42
N ALA A 131 10.08 -27.83 -8.13
CA ALA A 131 8.88 -27.31 -7.52
C ALA A 131 8.76 -25.79 -7.72
N PRO A 132 7.57 -25.22 -8.07
CA PRO A 132 7.39 -23.81 -8.31
C PRO A 132 7.85 -22.91 -7.14
N GLU A 133 7.72 -23.39 -5.92
CA GLU A 133 8.19 -22.70 -4.72
C GLU A 133 9.72 -22.51 -4.64
N LEU A 134 10.49 -23.35 -5.36
CA LEU A 134 11.93 -23.21 -5.50
C LEU A 134 12.30 -22.52 -6.81
N ALA A 135 11.63 -22.87 -7.92
CA ALA A 135 11.88 -22.26 -9.23
C ALA A 135 11.75 -20.72 -9.19
N ARG A 136 10.79 -20.18 -8.45
CA ARG A 136 10.57 -18.74 -8.28
C ARG A 136 11.76 -17.99 -7.64
N LEU A 137 12.77 -18.67 -7.12
CA LEU A 137 13.99 -18.02 -6.63
C LEU A 137 14.76 -17.29 -7.73
N PHE A 138 14.53 -17.65 -8.98
CA PHE A 138 15.14 -16.98 -10.15
C PHE A 138 14.43 -15.68 -10.52
N LEU A 139 13.20 -15.44 -10.04
CA LEU A 139 12.44 -14.23 -10.37
C LEU A 139 12.91 -13.01 -9.58
N PRO A 140 12.97 -11.81 -10.20
CA PRO A 140 13.32 -10.56 -9.54
C PRO A 140 12.21 -10.09 -8.59
N ALA A 141 12.15 -10.68 -7.39
CA ALA A 141 11.00 -10.61 -6.50
C ALA A 141 10.57 -9.18 -6.13
N TYR A 142 11.50 -8.24 -5.91
CA TYR A 142 11.14 -6.88 -5.46
C TYR A 142 10.30 -6.09 -6.45
N GLY A 143 10.51 -6.28 -7.74
CA GLY A 143 9.71 -5.67 -8.81
C GLY A 143 8.43 -6.44 -9.11
N MET A 144 8.34 -7.71 -8.73
CA MET A 144 7.22 -8.55 -9.06
C MET A 144 5.93 -8.06 -8.39
N TYR A 145 4.84 -7.96 -9.17
CA TYR A 145 3.53 -7.61 -8.64
C TYR A 145 2.96 -8.75 -7.82
N VAL A 146 2.37 -8.39 -6.66
CA VAL A 146 1.63 -9.27 -5.78
C VAL A 146 0.24 -8.72 -5.54
N ARG A 147 -0.72 -9.61 -5.36
CA ARG A 147 -2.13 -9.27 -5.10
C ARG A 147 -2.50 -9.73 -3.70
N TRP A 148 -3.17 -8.84 -2.94
CA TRP A 148 -3.68 -9.21 -1.62
C TRP A 148 -4.95 -8.43 -1.28
N ARG A 149 -5.68 -8.96 -0.31
CA ARG A 149 -6.75 -8.24 0.37
C ARG A 149 -6.25 -7.73 1.71
N TRP A 150 -6.51 -6.47 1.96
CA TRP A 150 -6.17 -5.78 3.19
C TRP A 150 -7.43 -5.27 3.86
N THR A 151 -7.80 -5.87 5.00
CA THR A 151 -8.91 -5.42 5.83
C THR A 151 -8.35 -4.57 6.96
N VAL A 152 -8.84 -3.37 7.08
CA VAL A 152 -8.31 -2.36 8.00
C VAL A 152 -9.42 -1.52 8.62
N SER A 153 -9.25 -1.10 9.87
CA SER A 153 -10.12 -0.11 10.48
C SER A 153 -9.91 1.28 9.86
N LEU A 154 -10.90 2.16 9.98
CA LEU A 154 -10.77 3.56 9.54
C LEU A 154 -9.57 4.23 10.22
N GLN A 155 -9.34 3.97 11.51
CA GLN A 155 -8.14 4.44 12.21
C GLN A 155 -6.84 3.92 11.57
N GLY A 156 -6.78 2.65 11.24
CA GLY A 156 -5.60 2.06 10.59
C GLY A 156 -5.36 2.65 9.19
N ALA A 157 -6.44 2.91 8.44
CA ALA A 157 -6.35 3.59 7.14
C ALA A 157 -5.82 5.02 7.30
N MET A 158 -6.34 5.81 8.23
CA MET A 158 -5.84 7.17 8.52
C MET A 158 -4.35 7.16 8.92
N THR A 159 -3.93 6.23 9.77
CA THR A 159 -2.52 6.07 10.15
C THR A 159 -1.63 5.73 8.94
N PHE A 160 -2.11 4.89 8.04
CA PHE A 160 -1.41 4.59 6.79
C PHE A 160 -1.27 5.83 5.92
N LEU A 161 -2.35 6.61 5.74
CA LEU A 161 -2.36 7.83 4.92
C LEU A 161 -1.43 8.89 5.49
N GLU A 162 -1.48 9.13 6.80
CA GLU A 162 -0.59 10.07 7.50
C GLU A 162 0.91 9.79 7.26
N GLN A 163 1.27 8.51 7.10
CA GLN A 163 2.66 8.10 6.92
C GLN A 163 3.06 7.87 5.46
N ARG A 164 2.11 7.78 4.52
CA ARG A 164 2.38 7.39 3.13
C ARG A 164 2.00 8.44 2.09
N LEU A 165 1.21 9.46 2.46
CA LEU A 165 0.96 10.63 1.62
C LEU A 165 2.09 11.66 1.63
N PRO A 166 2.85 11.88 2.74
CA PRO A 166 3.89 12.91 2.78
C PRO A 166 4.95 12.72 1.69
N HIS A 167 5.54 13.84 1.27
CA HIS A 167 6.51 13.92 0.17
C HIS A 167 7.81 13.13 0.41
N ASP A 168 8.13 12.81 1.66
CA ASP A 168 9.29 12.01 2.05
C ASP A 168 9.01 10.49 2.05
N ALA A 169 7.76 10.07 1.86
CA ALA A 169 7.46 8.67 1.57
C ALA A 169 7.99 8.28 0.18
N GLN A 170 8.20 7.00 -0.06
CA GLN A 170 8.57 6.50 -1.38
C GLN A 170 7.49 6.83 -2.40
N VAL A 171 7.88 7.35 -3.57
CA VAL A 171 6.93 7.84 -4.59
C VAL A 171 5.93 6.76 -5.01
N GLU A 172 6.38 5.52 -5.19
CA GLU A 172 5.53 4.42 -5.62
C GLU A 172 4.42 4.11 -4.60
N ILE A 173 4.69 4.17 -3.30
CA ILE A 173 3.63 3.94 -2.30
C ILE A 173 2.70 5.15 -2.14
N GLN A 174 3.18 6.37 -2.44
CA GLN A 174 2.33 7.56 -2.41
C GLN A 174 1.15 7.44 -3.40
N GLU A 175 1.37 6.89 -4.58
CA GLU A 175 0.30 6.71 -5.58
C GLU A 175 -0.79 5.76 -5.08
N TYR A 176 -0.39 4.68 -4.40
CA TYR A 176 -1.35 3.79 -3.74
C TYR A 176 -2.04 4.48 -2.57
N ALA A 177 -1.33 5.27 -1.78
CA ALA A 177 -1.92 6.02 -0.66
C ALA A 177 -3.00 7.01 -1.15
N LYS A 178 -2.78 7.72 -2.25
CA LYS A 178 -3.78 8.58 -2.89
C LYS A 178 -5.02 7.79 -3.34
N ALA A 179 -4.84 6.59 -3.88
CA ALA A 179 -5.95 5.72 -4.25
C ALA A 179 -6.75 5.26 -3.02
N ILE A 180 -6.07 4.84 -1.94
CA ILE A 180 -6.71 4.48 -0.66
C ILE A 180 -7.46 5.67 -0.07
N GLU A 181 -6.87 6.86 -0.05
CA GLU A 181 -7.51 8.09 0.41
C GLU A 181 -8.83 8.33 -0.34
N LYS A 182 -8.78 8.30 -1.67
CA LYS A 182 -9.96 8.51 -2.52
C LYS A 182 -11.08 7.51 -2.21
N LEU A 183 -10.75 6.23 -2.04
CA LEU A 183 -11.72 5.19 -1.72
C LEU A 183 -12.27 5.35 -0.29
N THR A 184 -11.41 5.76 0.65
CA THR A 184 -11.82 6.00 2.04
C THR A 184 -12.77 7.20 2.13
N ILE A 185 -12.51 8.28 1.38
CA ILE A 185 -13.42 9.44 1.28
C ILE A 185 -14.80 9.04 0.77
N GLN A 186 -14.89 8.12 -0.19
CA GLN A 186 -16.20 7.66 -0.69
C GLN A 186 -17.04 6.96 0.40
N SER A 187 -16.39 6.28 1.33
CA SER A 187 -17.06 5.53 2.41
C SER A 187 -17.29 6.37 3.67
N PHE A 188 -16.40 7.31 3.96
CA PHE A 188 -16.39 8.12 5.18
C PHE A 188 -16.09 9.60 4.86
N PRO A 189 -16.93 10.27 4.04
CA PRO A 189 -16.61 11.60 3.53
C PRO A 189 -16.37 12.64 4.63
N GLU A 190 -17.22 12.69 5.64
CA GLU A 190 -17.15 13.71 6.68
C GLU A 190 -15.92 13.52 7.59
N THR A 191 -15.66 12.28 8.02
CA THR A 191 -14.48 11.99 8.86
C THR A 191 -13.19 12.28 8.09
N MET A 192 -13.13 11.91 6.82
CA MET A 192 -11.95 12.15 6.00
C MET A 192 -11.74 13.62 5.65
N ARG A 193 -12.81 14.39 5.50
CA ARG A 193 -12.70 15.85 5.35
C ARG A 193 -12.01 16.47 6.56
N VAL A 194 -12.47 16.14 7.76
CA VAL A 194 -11.89 16.64 9.01
C VAL A 194 -10.44 16.16 9.19
N PHE A 195 -10.16 14.90 8.88
CA PHE A 195 -8.82 14.34 8.93
C PHE A 195 -7.85 15.07 8.00
N ASN A 196 -8.26 15.33 6.75
CA ASN A 196 -7.42 16.01 5.77
C ASN A 196 -7.18 17.48 6.13
N GLU A 197 -8.17 18.19 6.71
CA GLU A 197 -7.98 19.53 7.24
C GLU A 197 -6.91 19.56 8.35
N GLY A 198 -6.89 18.54 9.21
CA GLY A 198 -5.88 18.38 10.25
C GLY A 198 -4.46 18.05 9.75
N LEU A 199 -4.32 17.44 8.58
CA LEU A 199 -3.00 17.17 7.95
C LEU A 199 -2.38 18.42 7.31
N LEU A 200 -3.17 19.46 7.08
CA LEU A 200 -2.73 20.73 6.47
C LEU A 200 -2.23 21.74 7.50
N LEU A 201 -2.38 21.45 8.80
CA LEU A 201 -1.92 22.27 9.93
C LEU A 201 -0.61 21.72 10.52
#